data_b37d6ea4014db15c765afe0fbfe5c932
#
_entry.id   b37d6ea4014db15c765afe0fbfe5c932
#
_cell.length_a   1.000
_cell.length_b   1.000
_cell.length_c   1.000
_cell.angle_alpha   90.00
_cell.angle_beta   90.00
_cell.angle_gamma   90.00
#
_symmetry.space_group_name_H-M   'P 1'
#
loop_
_entity.id
_entity.type
_entity.pdbx_description
1 polymer ?
#
loop_
_entity_poly.entity_id
_entity_poly.type
_entity_poly.pdbx_seq_one_letter_code
_entity_poly.pdbx_strand_id
1 'polypeptide(L)'
;MSSILAKLFHYVLLTTAKHGIDESHGLAHSMNVLHFAHQIYEQEVRESPLLEEQRHIIFTAAILHDVCDKKYVSEKEGLAEIGEFLDNMNMISYPNVGLSSQDNLHFPAYNQEEIRAVQDIISTMSYSTVKKHGYPKLRHYQKAYHIVREADLLAAYDFDRSMMYHMHRNNRDVKTAFLAAEDLFETRVFQHNRDGLFLHDMSKRLSFDLHQGAKLRMDAWRSIIRNPVF
;
A
#
# COMPACT_ATOMS: atom_id res chain seq x y z
N MET A 1 -2.50 -25.99 -1.39
CA MET A 1 -1.37 -25.16 -1.86
C MET A 1 -1.64 -23.71 -1.46
N SER A 2 -0.65 -23.02 -0.89
CA SER A 2 -0.79 -21.60 -0.55
C SER A 2 -0.71 -20.79 -1.83
N SER A 3 -1.70 -19.90 -2.11
CA SER A 3 -1.66 -18.98 -3.24
C SER A 3 -0.47 -18.03 -3.10
N ILE A 4 0.00 -17.43 -4.19
CA ILE A 4 1.06 -16.40 -4.16
C ILE A 4 0.66 -15.24 -3.22
N LEU A 5 -0.59 -14.80 -3.25
CA LEU A 5 -1.10 -13.80 -2.32
C LEU A 5 -0.90 -14.21 -0.86
N ALA A 6 -1.17 -15.47 -0.53
CA ALA A 6 -0.96 -15.97 0.83
C ALA A 6 0.53 -15.94 1.23
N LYS A 7 1.47 -16.22 0.31
CA LYS A 7 2.91 -16.12 0.57
C LYS A 7 3.34 -14.67 0.77
N LEU A 8 2.85 -13.75 -0.05
CA LEU A 8 3.11 -12.31 0.08
C LEU A 8 2.60 -11.78 1.43
N PHE A 9 1.36 -12.07 1.80
CA PHE A 9 0.81 -11.67 3.09
C PHE A 9 1.52 -12.31 4.28
N HIS A 10 1.92 -13.57 4.14
CA HIS A 10 2.73 -14.23 5.17
C HIS A 10 4.10 -13.56 5.33
N TYR A 11 4.73 -13.16 4.23
CA TYR A 11 5.98 -12.40 4.26
C TYR A 11 5.78 -11.04 4.96
N VAL A 12 4.71 -10.29 4.65
CA VAL A 12 4.37 -9.05 5.37
C VAL A 12 4.27 -9.31 6.87
N LEU A 13 3.51 -10.33 7.28
CA LEU A 13 3.30 -10.66 8.69
C LEU A 13 4.62 -10.97 9.42
N LEU A 14 5.49 -11.77 8.80
CA LEU A 14 6.78 -12.14 9.39
C LEU A 14 7.73 -10.93 9.46
N THR A 15 7.77 -10.11 8.41
CA THR A 15 8.68 -8.96 8.31
C THR A 15 8.24 -7.85 9.26
N THR A 16 6.95 -7.57 9.36
CA THR A 16 6.43 -6.58 10.33
C THR A 16 6.72 -7.00 11.77
N ALA A 17 6.56 -8.28 12.10
CA ALA A 17 6.94 -8.81 13.41
C ALA A 17 8.45 -8.71 13.67
N LYS A 18 9.29 -9.07 12.67
CA LYS A 18 10.75 -9.02 12.74
C LYS A 18 11.28 -7.60 13.02
N HIS A 19 10.73 -6.61 12.35
CA HIS A 19 11.21 -5.22 12.41
C HIS A 19 10.41 -4.33 13.37
N GLY A 20 9.42 -4.87 14.09
CA GLY A 20 8.60 -4.12 15.03
C GLY A 20 7.75 -3.03 14.34
N ILE A 21 7.35 -3.29 13.10
CA ILE A 21 6.44 -2.41 12.36
C ILE A 21 5.06 -2.52 12.99
N ASP A 22 4.49 -1.39 13.41
CA ASP A 22 3.19 -1.38 14.06
C ASP A 22 2.02 -1.62 13.07
N GLU A 23 0.84 -1.94 13.59
CA GLU A 23 -0.32 -2.33 12.79
C GLU A 23 -0.81 -1.23 11.84
N SER A 24 -0.44 0.03 12.06
CA SER A 24 -0.77 1.13 11.13
C SER A 24 -0.06 1.00 9.77
N HIS A 25 1.02 0.20 9.71
CA HIS A 25 1.78 -0.18 8.51
C HIS A 25 1.83 -1.70 8.33
N GLY A 26 0.96 -2.44 9.02
CA GLY A 26 0.91 -3.89 9.06
C GLY A 26 0.05 -4.52 7.97
N LEU A 27 -0.36 -5.76 8.22
CA LEU A 27 -1.09 -6.60 7.26
C LEU A 27 -2.43 -5.97 6.81
N ALA A 28 -3.20 -5.39 7.73
CA ALA A 28 -4.49 -4.77 7.39
C ALA A 28 -4.32 -3.61 6.41
N HIS A 29 -3.28 -2.79 6.58
CA HIS A 29 -2.95 -1.72 5.64
C HIS A 29 -2.56 -2.27 4.26
N SER A 30 -1.67 -3.26 4.20
CA SER A 30 -1.28 -3.91 2.94
C SER A 30 -2.48 -4.50 2.17
N MET A 31 -3.43 -5.11 2.89
CA MET A 31 -4.67 -5.62 2.28
C MET A 31 -5.54 -4.48 1.72
N ASN A 32 -5.64 -3.36 2.44
CA ASN A 32 -6.40 -2.20 1.99
C ASN A 32 -5.77 -1.54 0.75
N VAL A 33 -4.45 -1.39 0.73
CA VAL A 33 -3.72 -0.88 -0.45
C VAL A 33 -3.89 -1.81 -1.65
N LEU A 34 -3.80 -3.14 -1.46
CA LEU A 34 -4.09 -4.09 -2.53
C LEU A 34 -5.51 -3.93 -3.08
N HIS A 35 -6.50 -3.74 -2.19
CA HIS A 35 -7.89 -3.55 -2.61
C HIS A 35 -8.05 -2.31 -3.50
N PHE A 36 -7.49 -1.17 -3.13
CA PHE A 36 -7.52 0.03 -3.96
C PHE A 36 -6.71 -0.14 -5.26
N ALA A 37 -5.54 -0.77 -5.20
CA ALA A 37 -4.75 -1.07 -6.39
C ALA A 37 -5.52 -1.94 -7.38
N HIS A 38 -6.26 -2.94 -6.90
CA HIS A 38 -7.13 -3.77 -7.73
C HIS A 38 -8.25 -2.96 -8.38
N GLN A 39 -8.94 -2.07 -7.64
CA GLN A 39 -10.02 -1.26 -8.20
C GLN A 39 -9.52 -0.31 -9.31
N ILE A 40 -8.36 0.33 -9.11
CA ILE A 40 -7.76 1.19 -10.12
C ILE A 40 -7.32 0.35 -11.32
N TYR A 41 -6.64 -0.78 -11.08
CA TYR A 41 -6.18 -1.70 -12.12
C TYR A 41 -7.33 -2.19 -13.02
N GLU A 42 -8.45 -2.63 -12.43
CA GLU A 42 -9.62 -3.15 -13.18
C GLU A 42 -10.24 -2.11 -14.12
N GLN A 43 -10.10 -0.82 -13.84
CA GLN A 43 -10.49 0.22 -14.77
C GLN A 43 -9.42 0.44 -15.83
N GLU A 44 -8.16 0.60 -15.41
CA GLU A 44 -7.06 0.98 -16.29
C GLU A 44 -6.68 -0.11 -17.32
N VAL A 45 -6.84 -1.40 -16.96
CA VAL A 45 -6.55 -2.51 -17.88
C VAL A 45 -7.49 -2.52 -19.10
N ARG A 46 -8.70 -2.00 -18.97
CA ARG A 46 -9.66 -1.88 -20.08
C ARG A 46 -9.20 -0.86 -21.13
N GLU A 47 -8.53 0.18 -20.70
CA GLU A 47 -7.98 1.23 -21.56
C GLU A 47 -6.54 0.93 -22.03
N SER A 48 -5.83 0.09 -21.28
CA SER A 48 -4.44 -0.27 -21.53
C SER A 48 -4.21 -1.76 -21.27
N PRO A 49 -4.59 -2.66 -22.22
CA PRO A 49 -4.48 -4.12 -22.03
C PRO A 49 -3.06 -4.62 -21.70
N LEU A 50 -2.02 -3.88 -22.08
CA LEU A 50 -0.63 -4.19 -21.72
C LEU A 50 -0.38 -4.20 -20.19
N LEU A 51 -1.26 -3.58 -19.40
CA LEU A 51 -1.19 -3.67 -17.94
C LEU A 51 -1.46 -5.07 -17.40
N GLU A 52 -2.09 -5.95 -18.19
CA GLU A 52 -2.35 -7.33 -17.77
C GLU A 52 -1.05 -8.09 -17.48
N GLU A 53 -0.03 -7.86 -18.30
CA GLU A 53 1.31 -8.43 -18.09
C GLU A 53 1.99 -7.91 -16.82
N GLN A 54 1.58 -6.73 -16.32
CA GLN A 54 2.15 -6.08 -15.13
C GLN A 54 1.31 -6.29 -13.86
N ARG A 55 0.21 -7.02 -13.94
CA ARG A 55 -0.72 -7.24 -12.83
C ARG A 55 -0.01 -7.77 -11.58
N HIS A 56 0.86 -8.75 -11.74
CA HIS A 56 1.60 -9.34 -10.63
C HIS A 56 2.56 -8.34 -9.97
N ILE A 57 3.21 -7.46 -10.75
CA ILE A 57 4.09 -6.39 -10.24
C ILE A 57 3.29 -5.38 -9.42
N ILE A 58 2.13 -4.92 -9.95
CA ILE A 58 1.24 -3.97 -9.28
C ILE A 58 0.81 -4.53 -7.92
N PHE A 59 0.31 -5.75 -7.88
CA PHE A 59 -0.22 -6.33 -6.65
C PHE A 59 0.88 -6.67 -5.65
N THR A 60 2.03 -7.14 -6.12
CA THR A 60 3.19 -7.37 -5.25
C THR A 60 3.72 -6.08 -4.64
N ALA A 61 3.91 -5.03 -5.43
CA ALA A 61 4.35 -3.74 -4.92
C ALA A 61 3.32 -3.15 -3.95
N ALA A 62 2.02 -3.27 -4.22
CA ALA A 62 0.95 -2.82 -3.33
C ALA A 62 0.96 -3.55 -1.98
N ILE A 63 1.24 -4.86 -1.96
CA ILE A 63 1.29 -5.64 -0.73
C ILE A 63 2.56 -5.34 0.07
N LEU A 64 3.71 -5.20 -0.60
CA LEU A 64 5.03 -5.11 0.04
C LEU A 64 5.51 -3.67 0.31
N HIS A 65 4.75 -2.63 -0.06
CA HIS A 65 5.23 -1.25 -0.09
C HIS A 65 5.76 -0.72 1.27
N ASP A 66 5.18 -1.17 2.38
CA ASP A 66 5.53 -0.69 3.73
C ASP A 66 6.48 -1.61 4.52
N VAL A 67 6.82 -2.81 4.01
CA VAL A 67 7.71 -3.74 4.74
C VAL A 67 9.17 -3.25 4.83
N CYS A 68 9.54 -2.24 4.05
CA CYS A 68 10.85 -1.59 4.09
C CYS A 68 10.76 -0.10 4.42
N ASP A 69 9.70 0.35 5.13
CA ASP A 69 9.60 1.75 5.55
C ASP A 69 10.81 2.14 6.41
N LYS A 70 11.53 3.15 5.95
CA LYS A 70 12.74 3.71 6.57
C LYS A 70 12.57 4.21 8.01
N LYS A 71 11.35 4.26 8.52
CA LYS A 71 11.08 4.52 9.94
C LYS A 71 11.45 3.34 10.84
N TYR A 72 11.51 2.13 10.29
CA TYR A 72 11.70 0.87 11.02
C TYR A 72 12.94 0.11 10.59
N VAL A 73 13.31 0.17 9.31
CA VAL A 73 14.40 -0.60 8.71
C VAL A 73 15.21 0.27 7.75
N SER A 74 16.46 -0.09 7.50
CA SER A 74 17.25 0.50 6.41
C SER A 74 16.58 0.19 5.07
N GLU A 75 16.21 1.22 4.31
CA GLU A 75 15.54 1.07 3.00
C GLU A 75 16.35 0.14 2.07
N LYS A 76 17.68 0.27 2.08
CA LYS A 76 18.55 -0.58 1.26
C LYS A 76 18.47 -2.06 1.66
N GLU A 77 18.47 -2.34 2.95
CA GLU A 77 18.37 -3.72 3.48
C GLU A 77 16.98 -4.28 3.22
N GLY A 78 15.92 -3.52 3.49
CA GLY A 78 14.55 -3.95 3.24
C GLY A 78 14.28 -4.24 1.76
N LEU A 79 14.77 -3.40 0.84
CA LEU A 79 14.65 -3.67 -0.60
C LEU A 79 15.44 -4.90 -1.02
N ALA A 80 16.62 -5.15 -0.44
CA ALA A 80 17.39 -6.35 -0.72
C ALA A 80 16.65 -7.61 -0.21
N GLU A 81 16.06 -7.58 0.98
CA GLU A 81 15.24 -8.68 1.53
C GLU A 81 14.03 -8.97 0.64
N ILE A 82 13.35 -7.93 0.11
CA ILE A 82 12.24 -8.10 -0.86
C ILE A 82 12.76 -8.79 -2.13
N GLY A 83 13.89 -8.33 -2.68
CA GLY A 83 14.46 -8.93 -3.89
C GLY A 83 14.80 -10.42 -3.69
N GLU A 84 15.44 -10.77 -2.59
CA GLU A 84 15.76 -12.16 -2.24
C GLU A 84 14.49 -13.00 -2.04
N PHE A 85 13.47 -12.46 -1.37
CA PHE A 85 12.19 -13.15 -1.19
C PHE A 85 11.51 -13.45 -2.54
N LEU A 86 11.44 -12.48 -3.45
CA LEU A 86 10.82 -12.66 -4.77
C LEU A 86 11.61 -13.64 -5.64
N ASP A 87 12.95 -13.60 -5.59
CA ASP A 87 13.81 -14.53 -6.31
C ASP A 87 13.65 -15.97 -5.79
N ASN A 88 13.60 -16.14 -4.47
CA ASN A 88 13.35 -17.42 -3.83
C ASN A 88 11.95 -17.99 -4.14
N MET A 89 10.94 -17.14 -4.35
CA MET A 89 9.61 -17.59 -4.79
C MET A 89 9.65 -18.30 -6.14
N ASN A 90 10.57 -17.93 -7.02
CA ASN A 90 10.78 -18.57 -8.32
C ASN A 90 11.35 -20.00 -8.19
N MET A 91 12.17 -20.26 -7.17
CA MET A 91 12.79 -21.57 -6.94
C MET A 91 11.81 -22.61 -6.39
N ILE A 92 10.67 -22.18 -5.85
CA ILE A 92 9.62 -23.07 -5.35
C ILE A 92 8.61 -23.37 -6.47
N SER A 93 9.09 -23.66 -7.67
CA SER A 93 8.26 -24.25 -8.74
C SER A 93 8.00 -25.70 -8.38
N TYR A 94 6.77 -26.01 -7.93
CA TYR A 94 6.35 -27.36 -7.60
C TYR A 94 6.38 -28.24 -8.84
N PRO A 95 6.95 -29.46 -8.77
CA PRO A 95 6.81 -30.44 -9.84
C PRO A 95 5.33 -30.78 -10.00
N ASN A 96 4.88 -30.87 -11.25
CA ASN A 96 3.55 -31.20 -11.72
C ASN A 96 2.81 -32.22 -10.82
N VAL A 97 1.84 -31.77 -10.05
CA VAL A 97 0.77 -32.62 -9.56
C VAL A 97 -0.48 -32.20 -10.31
N GLY A 98 -0.93 -33.06 -11.22
CA GLY A 98 -2.07 -32.83 -12.10
C GLY A 98 -3.33 -32.50 -11.31
N LEU A 99 -3.75 -31.25 -11.35
CA LEU A 99 -5.05 -30.76 -10.93
C LEU A 99 -5.56 -29.78 -11.99
N SER A 100 -6.84 -29.93 -12.29
CA SER A 100 -7.59 -29.25 -13.36
C SER A 100 -7.45 -27.72 -13.35
N SER A 101 -7.28 -27.18 -14.54
CA SER A 101 -6.86 -25.85 -14.95
C SER A 101 -7.91 -24.76 -14.88
N GLN A 102 -8.72 -24.61 -13.83
CA GLN A 102 -9.75 -23.55 -13.82
C GLN A 102 -9.64 -22.49 -12.70
N ASP A 103 -8.78 -22.66 -11.69
CA ASP A 103 -8.65 -21.69 -10.58
C ASP A 103 -7.21 -21.20 -10.30
N ASN A 104 -6.29 -21.34 -11.22
CA ASN A 104 -4.92 -20.91 -11.04
C ASN A 104 -4.74 -19.47 -11.55
N LEU A 105 -4.79 -18.49 -10.64
CA LEU A 105 -4.05 -17.24 -10.79
C LEU A 105 -2.56 -17.63 -10.88
N HIS A 106 -2.12 -17.98 -12.08
CA HIS A 106 -0.73 -18.29 -12.37
C HIS A 106 0.03 -16.96 -12.44
N PHE A 107 0.57 -16.50 -11.31
CA PHE A 107 1.56 -15.44 -11.37
C PHE A 107 2.83 -16.05 -11.98
N PRO A 108 3.37 -15.45 -13.04
CA PRO A 108 4.63 -15.89 -13.60
C PRO A 108 5.74 -15.74 -12.56
N ALA A 109 6.81 -16.54 -12.71
CA ALA A 109 8.02 -16.32 -11.94
C ALA A 109 8.56 -14.92 -12.24
N TYR A 110 8.99 -14.18 -11.20
CA TYR A 110 9.57 -12.86 -11.41
C TYR A 110 10.94 -12.95 -12.08
N ASN A 111 11.12 -12.24 -13.16
CA ASN A 111 12.46 -12.02 -13.71
C ASN A 111 13.16 -10.86 -12.97
N GLN A 112 14.46 -10.69 -13.20
CA GLN A 112 15.27 -9.68 -12.51
C GLN A 112 14.84 -8.24 -12.83
N GLU A 113 14.24 -7.98 -14.01
CA GLU A 113 13.71 -6.66 -14.37
C GLU A 113 12.43 -6.37 -13.58
N GLU A 114 11.56 -7.34 -13.43
CA GLU A 114 10.32 -7.23 -12.65
C GLU A 114 10.58 -7.06 -11.15
N ILE A 115 11.56 -7.80 -10.60
CA ILE A 115 12.01 -7.59 -9.21
C ILE A 115 12.50 -6.16 -9.01
N ARG A 116 13.33 -5.65 -9.91
CA ARG A 116 13.77 -4.24 -9.87
C ARG A 116 12.62 -3.28 -10.01
N ALA A 117 11.65 -3.54 -10.89
CA ALA A 117 10.47 -2.70 -11.03
C ALA A 117 9.67 -2.61 -9.72
N VAL A 118 9.46 -3.73 -9.02
CA VAL A 118 8.81 -3.74 -7.69
C VAL A 118 9.62 -2.90 -6.70
N GLN A 119 10.93 -3.08 -6.62
CA GLN A 119 11.82 -2.32 -5.73
C GLN A 119 11.81 -0.82 -6.05
N ASP A 120 11.87 -0.44 -7.33
CA ASP A 120 11.83 0.95 -7.79
C ASP A 120 10.48 1.60 -7.46
N ILE A 121 9.36 0.91 -7.64
CA ILE A 121 8.04 1.37 -7.24
C ILE A 121 8.02 1.66 -5.74
N ILE A 122 8.38 0.69 -4.91
CA ILE A 122 8.33 0.78 -3.45
C ILE A 122 9.22 1.92 -2.93
N SER A 123 10.45 2.03 -3.40
CA SER A 123 11.42 3.03 -2.92
C SER A 123 11.05 4.48 -3.28
N THR A 124 10.24 4.68 -4.33
CA THR A 124 9.97 6.02 -4.88
C THR A 124 8.54 6.50 -4.70
N MET A 125 7.60 5.64 -4.26
CA MET A 125 6.17 5.96 -4.26
C MET A 125 5.70 6.82 -3.09
N SER A 126 6.47 6.91 -2.00
CA SER A 126 6.00 7.61 -0.80
C SER A 126 5.69 9.09 -1.08
N TYR A 127 4.64 9.61 -0.41
CA TYR A 127 4.25 11.03 -0.53
C TYR A 127 5.42 11.99 -0.34
N SER A 128 6.26 11.77 0.67
CA SER A 128 7.40 12.62 0.96
C SER A 128 8.48 12.57 -0.12
N THR A 129 8.72 11.40 -0.70
CA THR A 129 9.69 11.20 -1.81
C THR A 129 9.19 11.93 -3.06
N VAL A 130 7.92 11.74 -3.42
CA VAL A 130 7.31 12.42 -4.59
C VAL A 130 7.29 13.93 -4.41
N LYS A 131 6.93 14.42 -3.22
CA LYS A 131 6.93 15.88 -2.94
C LYS A 131 8.32 16.50 -3.08
N LYS A 132 9.37 15.76 -2.72
CA LYS A 132 10.76 16.24 -2.75
C LYS A 132 11.41 16.11 -4.12
N HIS A 133 11.16 15.03 -4.85
CA HIS A 133 11.91 14.65 -6.05
C HIS A 133 11.05 14.58 -7.32
N GLY A 134 9.73 14.71 -7.20
CA GLY A 134 8.79 14.45 -8.30
C GLY A 134 8.61 12.97 -8.59
N TYR A 135 7.96 12.67 -9.70
CA TYR A 135 7.71 11.28 -10.11
C TYR A 135 8.98 10.68 -10.76
N PRO A 136 9.30 9.41 -10.43
CA PRO A 136 10.38 8.70 -11.12
C PRO A 136 10.00 8.44 -12.58
N LYS A 137 11.00 8.13 -13.41
CA LYS A 137 10.81 7.71 -14.80
C LYS A 137 10.99 6.19 -14.91
N LEU A 138 9.90 5.44 -14.81
CA LEU A 138 9.91 3.97 -14.80
C LEU A 138 9.53 3.34 -16.15
N ARG A 139 9.68 4.10 -17.27
CA ARG A 139 9.43 3.61 -18.62
C ARG A 139 8.05 2.95 -18.76
N HIS A 140 7.99 1.69 -19.19
CA HIS A 140 6.75 0.94 -19.37
C HIS A 140 6.05 0.57 -18.05
N TYR A 141 6.74 0.61 -16.89
CA TYR A 141 6.13 0.42 -15.55
C TYR A 141 5.54 1.71 -14.96
N GLN A 142 5.54 2.82 -15.70
CA GLN A 142 5.05 4.10 -15.16
C GLN A 142 3.60 4.06 -14.72
N LYS A 143 2.72 3.36 -15.47
CA LYS A 143 1.31 3.18 -15.07
C LYS A 143 1.18 2.31 -13.82
N ALA A 144 1.91 1.20 -13.76
CA ALA A 144 1.96 0.34 -12.57
C ALA A 144 2.37 1.13 -11.32
N TYR A 145 3.41 1.97 -11.43
CA TYR A 145 3.83 2.87 -10.37
C TYR A 145 2.70 3.79 -9.88
N HIS A 146 1.98 4.45 -10.81
CA HIS A 146 0.91 5.37 -10.42
C HIS A 146 -0.26 4.64 -9.76
N ILE A 147 -0.61 3.43 -10.22
CA ILE A 147 -1.66 2.61 -9.60
C ILE A 147 -1.31 2.30 -8.14
N VAL A 148 -0.10 1.81 -7.88
CA VAL A 148 0.34 1.45 -6.51
C VAL A 148 0.41 2.68 -5.61
N ARG A 149 1.02 3.76 -6.09
CA ARG A 149 1.14 5.02 -5.34
C ARG A 149 -0.22 5.63 -4.98
N GLU A 150 -1.16 5.63 -5.92
CA GLU A 150 -2.49 6.18 -5.69
C GLU A 150 -3.32 5.30 -4.76
N ALA A 151 -3.12 3.99 -4.81
CA ALA A 151 -3.74 3.06 -3.87
C ALA A 151 -3.29 3.32 -2.43
N ASP A 152 -2.01 3.57 -2.19
CA ASP A 152 -1.51 3.95 -0.85
C ASP A 152 -2.08 5.31 -0.40
N LEU A 153 -2.12 6.31 -1.30
CA LEU A 153 -2.74 7.60 -0.99
C LEU A 153 -4.24 7.49 -0.66
N LEU A 154 -4.98 6.56 -1.29
CA LEU A 154 -6.38 6.28 -0.95
C LEU A 154 -6.49 5.59 0.42
N ALA A 155 -5.61 4.64 0.71
CA ALA A 155 -5.57 3.98 2.02
C ALA A 155 -5.21 4.95 3.16
N ALA A 156 -4.56 6.07 2.87
CA ALA A 156 -4.25 7.11 3.84
C ALA A 156 -5.50 7.83 4.41
N TYR A 157 -6.68 7.70 3.78
CA TYR A 157 -7.94 8.27 4.30
C TYR A 157 -8.53 7.50 5.50
N ASP A 158 -7.91 6.42 5.95
CA ASP A 158 -8.29 5.72 7.18
C ASP A 158 -7.87 6.54 8.42
N PHE A 159 -8.84 7.28 8.98
CA PHE A 159 -8.61 8.14 10.14
C PHE A 159 -8.24 7.33 11.40
N ASP A 160 -8.87 6.18 11.60
CA ASP A 160 -8.60 5.33 12.77
C ASP A 160 -7.17 4.79 12.73
N ARG A 161 -6.68 4.43 11.55
CA ARG A 161 -5.27 4.05 11.36
C ARG A 161 -4.31 5.17 11.76
N SER A 162 -4.60 6.41 11.38
CA SER A 162 -3.80 7.56 11.77
C SER A 162 -3.82 7.78 13.29
N MET A 163 -4.97 7.64 13.93
CA MET A 163 -5.07 7.70 15.40
C MET A 163 -4.25 6.59 16.07
N MET A 164 -4.35 5.35 15.60
CA MET A 164 -3.55 4.22 16.14
C MET A 164 -2.07 4.49 16.01
N TYR A 165 -1.59 4.96 14.88
CA TYR A 165 -0.20 5.37 14.70
C TYR A 165 0.25 6.37 15.77
N HIS A 166 -0.54 7.42 16.00
CA HIS A 166 -0.19 8.44 16.99
C HIS A 166 -0.27 7.95 18.43
N MET A 167 -1.16 7.01 18.74
CA MET A 167 -1.22 6.39 20.07
C MET A 167 -0.02 5.48 20.31
N HIS A 168 0.31 4.59 19.40
CA HIS A 168 1.39 3.63 19.57
C HIS A 168 2.77 4.26 19.45
N ARG A 169 3.03 4.95 18.34
CA ARG A 169 4.36 5.47 18.03
C ARG A 169 4.81 6.58 18.96
N ASN A 170 3.90 7.46 19.34
CA ASN A 170 4.19 8.63 20.13
C ASN A 170 3.77 8.51 21.61
N ASN A 171 3.32 7.33 22.03
CA ASN A 171 2.81 7.06 23.39
C ASN A 171 1.83 8.15 23.87
N ARG A 172 0.88 8.55 23.02
CA ARG A 172 -0.08 9.62 23.27
C ARG A 172 -1.40 9.06 23.76
N ASP A 173 -2.07 9.84 24.64
CA ASP A 173 -3.46 9.59 24.99
C ASP A 173 -4.39 9.78 23.78
N VAL A 174 -5.63 9.29 23.88
CA VAL A 174 -6.61 9.30 22.78
C VAL A 174 -6.89 10.72 22.27
N LYS A 175 -7.01 11.71 23.17
CA LYS A 175 -7.30 13.10 22.79
C LYS A 175 -6.12 13.72 22.02
N THR A 176 -4.92 13.51 22.51
CA THR A 176 -3.70 14.02 21.85
C THR A 176 -3.47 13.31 20.52
N ALA A 177 -3.74 11.99 20.43
CA ALA A 177 -3.67 11.23 19.19
C ALA A 177 -4.70 11.73 18.16
N PHE A 178 -5.93 12.00 18.60
CA PHE A 178 -6.97 12.58 17.74
C PHE A 178 -6.54 13.93 17.15
N LEU A 179 -6.07 14.87 17.98
CA LEU A 179 -5.63 16.17 17.48
C LEU A 179 -4.47 16.08 16.48
N ALA A 180 -3.54 15.16 16.72
CA ALA A 180 -2.43 14.94 15.80
C ALA A 180 -2.88 14.29 14.48
N ALA A 181 -3.83 13.35 14.52
CA ALA A 181 -4.43 12.77 13.33
C ALA A 181 -5.27 13.80 12.54
N GLU A 182 -6.06 14.61 13.24
CA GLU A 182 -6.83 15.71 12.64
C GLU A 182 -5.93 16.70 11.90
N ASP A 183 -4.87 17.17 12.54
CA ASP A 183 -3.89 18.06 11.90
C ASP A 183 -3.25 17.43 10.67
N LEU A 184 -2.86 16.15 10.73
CA LEU A 184 -2.33 15.41 9.58
C LEU A 184 -3.33 15.34 8.42
N PHE A 185 -4.61 15.12 8.72
CA PHE A 185 -5.66 15.05 7.70
C PHE A 185 -5.87 16.41 7.04
N GLU A 186 -5.99 17.49 7.82
CA GLU A 186 -6.21 18.84 7.30
C GLU A 186 -5.01 19.36 6.49
N THR A 187 -3.79 19.10 6.96
CA THR A 187 -2.58 19.65 6.34
C THR A 187 -2.04 18.79 5.19
N ARG A 188 -2.42 17.50 5.11
CA ARG A 188 -1.88 16.57 4.11
C ARG A 188 -2.94 15.75 3.39
N VAL A 189 -3.72 14.90 4.11
CA VAL A 189 -4.56 13.88 3.44
C VAL A 189 -5.66 14.55 2.61
N PHE A 190 -6.34 15.53 3.15
CA PHE A 190 -7.38 16.27 2.45
C PHE A 190 -6.86 17.17 1.31
N GLN A 191 -5.53 17.33 1.24
CA GLN A 191 -4.91 18.10 0.16
C GLN A 191 -4.57 17.26 -1.08
N HIS A 192 -4.58 15.93 -1.00
CA HIS A 192 -4.15 15.03 -2.07
C HIS A 192 -4.84 15.35 -3.42
N ASN A 193 -6.17 15.58 -3.42
CA ASN A 193 -6.90 15.97 -4.63
C ASN A 193 -6.52 17.36 -5.14
N ARG A 194 -6.44 18.35 -4.24
CA ARG A 194 -6.08 19.72 -4.58
C ARG A 194 -4.67 19.82 -5.14
N ASP A 195 -3.76 19.02 -4.61
CA ASP A 195 -2.37 18.95 -5.03
C ASP A 195 -2.18 18.11 -6.32
N GLY A 196 -3.27 17.62 -6.93
CA GLY A 196 -3.25 16.86 -8.19
C GLY A 196 -2.53 15.52 -8.10
N LEU A 197 -2.53 14.88 -6.93
CA LEU A 197 -1.80 13.63 -6.71
C LEU A 197 -2.50 12.41 -7.29
N PHE A 198 -3.81 12.48 -7.55
CA PHE A 198 -4.56 11.42 -8.21
C PHE A 198 -4.63 11.69 -9.73
N LEU A 199 -4.05 10.81 -10.52
CA LEU A 199 -4.04 10.89 -11.98
C LEU A 199 -5.18 10.08 -12.59
N HIS A 200 -5.48 8.89 -12.03
CA HIS A 200 -6.53 8.01 -12.51
C HIS A 200 -7.92 8.49 -12.06
N ASP A 201 -8.90 8.38 -12.95
CA ASP A 201 -10.25 8.86 -12.65
C ASP A 201 -10.95 8.03 -11.56
N MET A 202 -10.63 6.73 -11.46
CA MET A 202 -11.08 5.91 -10.34
C MET A 202 -10.58 6.46 -9.01
N SER A 203 -9.30 6.79 -8.93
CA SER A 203 -8.68 7.34 -7.71
C SER A 203 -9.33 8.67 -7.30
N LYS A 204 -9.60 9.55 -8.25
CA LYS A 204 -10.28 10.84 -7.99
C LYS A 204 -11.68 10.62 -7.41
N ARG A 205 -12.45 9.68 -7.98
CA ARG A 205 -13.80 9.36 -7.47
C ARG A 205 -13.74 8.76 -6.07
N LEU A 206 -12.92 7.73 -5.87
CA LEU A 206 -12.74 7.07 -4.56
C LEU A 206 -12.28 8.06 -3.50
N SER A 207 -11.32 8.94 -3.82
CA SER A 207 -10.81 9.92 -2.86
C SER A 207 -11.88 10.91 -2.39
N PHE A 208 -12.86 11.25 -3.23
CA PHE A 208 -13.98 12.10 -2.83
C PHE A 208 -14.86 11.42 -1.78
N ASP A 209 -15.23 10.16 -2.02
CA ASP A 209 -16.06 9.39 -1.08
C ASP A 209 -15.32 9.13 0.24
N LEU A 210 -14.05 8.77 0.16
CA LEU A 210 -13.18 8.56 1.32
C LEU A 210 -12.98 9.84 2.13
N HIS A 211 -12.86 11.01 1.48
CA HIS A 211 -12.77 12.30 2.13
C HIS A 211 -14.02 12.58 2.98
N GLN A 212 -15.22 12.34 2.43
CA GLN A 212 -16.47 12.51 3.18
C GLN A 212 -16.56 11.51 4.34
N GLY A 213 -16.21 10.24 4.11
CA GLY A 213 -16.16 9.19 5.13
C GLY A 213 -15.23 9.55 6.29
N ALA A 214 -14.02 10.03 5.97
CA ALA A 214 -13.04 10.47 6.97
C ALA A 214 -13.58 11.64 7.83
N LYS A 215 -14.24 12.65 7.23
CA LYS A 215 -14.86 13.75 7.98
C LYS A 215 -15.92 13.25 8.94
N LEU A 216 -16.81 12.38 8.49
CA LEU A 216 -17.83 11.76 9.35
C LEU A 216 -17.18 10.98 10.50
N ARG A 217 -16.09 10.26 10.23
CA ARG A 217 -15.36 9.52 11.26
C ARG A 217 -14.71 10.45 12.29
N MET A 218 -14.12 11.55 11.84
CA MET A 218 -13.57 12.60 12.73
C MET A 218 -14.65 13.20 13.63
N ASP A 219 -15.83 13.52 13.08
CA ASP A 219 -16.94 14.07 13.87
C ASP A 219 -17.45 13.08 14.92
N ALA A 220 -17.52 11.79 14.59
CA ALA A 220 -17.85 10.73 15.54
C ALA A 220 -16.84 10.69 16.71
N TRP A 221 -15.54 10.72 16.41
CA TRP A 221 -14.50 10.77 17.43
C TRP A 221 -14.55 12.04 18.30
N ARG A 222 -14.80 13.21 17.69
CA ARG A 222 -15.00 14.46 18.46
C ARG A 222 -16.13 14.33 19.47
N SER A 223 -17.23 13.68 19.09
CA SER A 223 -18.36 13.43 19.98
C SER A 223 -17.99 12.51 21.13
N ILE A 224 -17.28 11.40 20.85
CA ILE A 224 -16.81 10.45 21.88
C ILE A 224 -15.87 11.13 22.88
N ILE A 225 -14.91 11.93 22.39
CA ILE A 225 -13.91 12.59 23.24
C ILE A 225 -14.52 13.70 24.10
N ARG A 226 -15.57 14.39 23.60
CA ARG A 226 -16.26 15.45 24.38
C ARG A 226 -17.13 14.90 25.50
N ASN A 227 -17.66 13.70 25.34
CA ASN A 227 -18.54 13.05 26.30
C ASN A 227 -17.94 11.68 26.72
N PRO A 228 -16.81 11.66 27.41
CA PRO A 228 -16.22 10.40 27.84
C PRO A 228 -17.18 9.72 28.82
N VAL A 229 -17.53 8.48 28.51
CA VAL A 229 -18.43 7.66 29.35
C VAL A 229 -17.68 7.02 30.54
N PHE A 230 -16.35 7.24 30.60
CA PHE A 230 -15.45 6.61 31.57
C PHE A 230 -14.60 7.66 32.30
#